data_41fb94d18c4aecad6afa5e082d636a96
#
_entry.id   41fb94d18c4aecad6afa5e082d636a96
#
_cell.length_a   1.000
_cell.length_b   1.000
_cell.length_c   1.000
_cell.angle_alpha   90.00
_cell.angle_beta   90.00
_cell.angle_gamma   90.00
#
_symmetry.space_group_name_H-M   'P 1'
#
loop_
_entity.id
_entity.type
_entity.pdbx_description
1 polymer ?
#
loop_
_entity_poly.entity_id
_entity_poly.type
_entity_poly.pdbx_seq_one_letter_code
_entity_poly.pdbx_strand_id
1 'polypeptide(L)'
;MGSLIERYLDSASTFSSDVDGVITLVAILVGFWGVLAEVVLIGLVIAYREKPGRAAEYITGEAKHHKAWVAYPHYLVLVCDILIIFAAVRVWYNVEQVAPPADETVRVIAQQWAWTFVHPGPDGKLDTADDIAINDELHVQVNKTYHYELESRDVLHSFSIPSFRLKHDAIPGRVISGWFQPTKVGVYDIQCAEICGIGHALMPARVVVESDAEHVAWVNAHAKTSVAAAGP
;
A
#
# COMPACT_ATOMS: atom_id res chain seq x y z
N MET A 1 -6.14 -17.16 11.59
CA MET A 1 -5.09 -16.51 12.39
C MET A 1 -4.76 -15.22 11.67
N GLY A 2 -5.15 -14.06 12.22
CA GLY A 2 -4.85 -12.76 11.59
C GLY A 2 -3.35 -12.55 11.45
N SER A 3 -2.92 -11.84 10.39
CA SER A 3 -1.50 -11.50 10.20
C SER A 3 -1.01 -10.63 11.37
N LEU A 4 0.30 -10.59 11.58
CA LEU A 4 0.89 -9.72 12.61
C LEU A 4 0.50 -8.25 12.38
N ILE A 5 0.30 -7.88 11.12
CA ILE A 5 -0.04 -6.53 10.66
C ILE A 5 -1.50 -6.20 11.01
N GLU A 6 -2.44 -7.14 10.89
CA GLU A 6 -3.86 -6.94 11.23
C GLU A 6 -4.09 -6.57 12.70
N ARG A 7 -3.11 -6.80 13.58
CA ARG A 7 -3.18 -6.35 14.99
C ARG A 7 -2.97 -4.85 15.15
N TYR A 8 -2.32 -4.21 14.19
CA TYR A 8 -1.96 -2.79 14.23
C TYR A 8 -2.65 -1.94 13.19
N LEU A 9 -3.12 -2.57 12.11
CA LEU A 9 -3.75 -1.89 11.00
C LEU A 9 -4.84 -2.78 10.40
N ASP A 10 -6.08 -2.35 10.45
CA ASP A 10 -7.22 -3.07 9.89
C ASP A 10 -7.00 -3.41 8.42
N SER A 11 -7.39 -4.62 8.05
CA SER A 11 -7.44 -5.10 6.68
C SER A 11 -8.88 -4.94 6.19
N ALA A 12 -9.10 -4.03 5.25
CA ALA A 12 -10.41 -3.61 4.81
C ALA A 12 -10.62 -3.62 3.28
N SER A 13 -9.71 -4.25 2.51
CA SER A 13 -9.90 -4.53 1.08
C SER A 13 -9.70 -6.01 0.76
N THR A 14 -10.17 -6.42 -0.41
CA THR A 14 -10.09 -7.83 -0.86
C THR A 14 -8.66 -8.34 -1.03
N PHE A 15 -7.70 -7.48 -1.40
CA PHE A 15 -6.31 -7.87 -1.61
C PHE A 15 -5.38 -7.53 -0.42
N SER A 16 -5.88 -6.91 0.65
CA SER A 16 -5.06 -6.55 1.81
C SER A 16 -4.35 -7.76 2.42
N SER A 17 -5.03 -8.90 2.53
CA SER A 17 -4.45 -10.13 3.09
C SER A 17 -3.31 -10.70 2.25
N ASP A 18 -3.37 -10.55 0.92
CA ASP A 18 -2.33 -11.02 0.00
C ASP A 18 -1.05 -10.18 0.17
N VAL A 19 -1.21 -8.85 0.24
CA VAL A 19 -0.09 -7.93 0.52
C VAL A 19 0.51 -8.21 1.90
N ASP A 20 -0.32 -8.36 2.94
CA ASP A 20 0.11 -8.69 4.31
C ASP A 20 0.84 -10.05 4.36
N GLY A 21 0.44 -11.00 3.54
CA GLY A 21 1.10 -12.29 3.39
C GLY A 21 2.56 -12.15 2.91
N VAL A 22 2.80 -11.32 1.90
CA VAL A 22 4.16 -11.02 1.40
C VAL A 22 4.98 -10.30 2.46
N ILE A 23 4.42 -9.29 3.12
CA ILE A 23 5.12 -8.56 4.20
C ILE A 23 5.49 -9.50 5.34
N THR A 24 4.59 -10.40 5.71
CA THR A 24 4.82 -11.40 6.77
C THR A 24 5.92 -12.39 6.36
N LEU A 25 5.91 -12.88 5.11
CA LEU A 25 6.98 -13.72 4.58
C LEU A 25 8.34 -13.03 4.65
N VAL A 26 8.42 -11.79 4.19
CA VAL A 26 9.64 -10.98 4.26
C VAL A 26 10.10 -10.80 5.71
N ALA A 27 9.18 -10.44 6.62
CA ALA A 27 9.50 -10.23 8.02
C ALA A 27 10.06 -11.49 8.70
N ILE A 28 9.51 -12.67 8.39
CA ILE A 28 10.00 -13.96 8.92
C ILE A 28 11.39 -14.27 8.37
N LEU A 29 11.59 -14.17 7.05
CA LEU A 29 12.87 -14.51 6.42
C LEU A 29 13.99 -13.55 6.85
N VAL A 30 13.73 -12.23 6.78
CA VAL A 30 14.70 -11.20 7.19
C VAL A 30 14.96 -11.26 8.69
N GLY A 31 13.92 -11.46 9.50
CA GLY A 31 14.06 -11.62 10.95
C GLY A 31 14.91 -12.83 11.33
N PHE A 32 14.69 -13.98 10.68
CA PHE A 32 15.52 -15.18 10.88
C PHE A 32 17.00 -14.92 10.55
N TRP A 33 17.28 -14.37 9.36
CA TRP A 33 18.64 -14.08 8.94
C TRP A 33 19.30 -13.00 9.81
N GLY A 34 18.53 -11.98 10.24
CA GLY A 34 19.02 -10.94 11.14
C GLY A 34 19.47 -11.53 12.49
N VAL A 35 18.60 -12.32 13.13
CA VAL A 35 18.94 -12.99 14.40
C VAL A 35 20.13 -13.94 14.23
N LEU A 36 20.17 -14.72 13.16
CA LEU A 36 21.27 -15.62 12.88
C LEU A 36 22.60 -14.85 12.72
N ALA A 37 22.59 -13.76 11.95
CA ALA A 37 23.77 -12.92 11.75
C ALA A 37 24.28 -12.31 13.07
N GLU A 38 23.39 -11.80 13.93
CA GLU A 38 23.76 -11.29 15.26
C GLU A 38 24.36 -12.39 16.15
N VAL A 39 23.74 -13.56 16.19
CA VAL A 39 24.27 -14.70 16.97
C VAL A 39 25.67 -15.11 16.50
N VAL A 40 25.85 -15.21 15.17
CA VAL A 40 27.16 -15.54 14.59
C VAL A 40 28.19 -14.47 14.90
N LEU A 41 27.84 -13.19 14.72
CA LEU A 41 28.73 -12.06 15.01
C LEU A 41 29.18 -12.04 16.46
N ILE A 42 28.24 -12.14 17.40
CA ILE A 42 28.55 -12.19 18.84
C ILE A 42 29.40 -13.42 19.17
N GLY A 43 29.07 -14.58 18.59
CA GLY A 43 29.82 -15.82 18.74
C GLY A 43 31.27 -15.67 18.28
N LEU A 44 31.50 -15.04 17.11
CA LEU A 44 32.83 -14.77 16.59
C LEU A 44 33.62 -13.81 17.51
N VAL A 45 33.00 -12.74 17.98
CA VAL A 45 33.67 -11.80 18.93
C VAL A 45 34.09 -12.51 20.21
N ILE A 46 33.26 -13.38 20.78
CA ILE A 46 33.59 -14.14 21.99
C ILE A 46 34.67 -15.19 21.71
N ALA A 47 34.56 -15.92 20.60
CA ALA A 47 35.47 -17.01 20.26
C ALA A 47 36.89 -16.51 19.92
N TYR A 48 36.97 -15.41 19.17
CA TYR A 48 38.23 -14.88 18.64
C TYR A 48 38.77 -13.66 19.41
N ARG A 49 38.21 -13.35 20.58
CA ARG A 49 38.75 -12.33 21.45
C ARG A 49 40.22 -12.62 21.81
N GLU A 50 41.03 -11.60 21.97
CA GLU A 50 42.41 -11.70 22.39
C GLU A 50 42.55 -12.49 23.70
N LYS A 51 43.49 -13.44 23.74
CA LYS A 51 43.82 -14.23 24.92
C LYS A 51 45.35 -14.28 25.09
N PRO A 52 45.87 -14.14 26.33
CA PRO A 52 47.28 -14.25 26.58
C PRO A 52 47.85 -15.58 26.05
N GLY A 53 48.94 -15.51 25.30
CA GLY A 53 49.62 -16.72 24.76
C GLY A 53 49.03 -17.33 23.49
N ARG A 54 47.94 -16.76 22.93
CA ARG A 54 47.35 -17.22 21.66
C ARG A 54 47.69 -16.23 20.53
N ALA A 55 48.48 -16.69 19.56
CA ALA A 55 48.76 -15.91 18.36
C ALA A 55 47.52 -15.89 17.44
N ALA A 56 47.30 -14.82 16.71
CA ALA A 56 46.28 -14.75 15.66
C ALA A 56 46.70 -15.63 14.49
N GLU A 57 45.74 -16.37 13.95
CA GLU A 57 45.90 -17.17 12.73
C GLU A 57 45.50 -16.31 11.52
N TYR A 58 46.36 -16.33 10.50
CA TYR A 58 46.04 -15.66 9.25
C TYR A 58 45.29 -16.62 8.31
N ILE A 59 44.05 -16.31 8.01
CA ILE A 59 43.16 -17.08 7.14
C ILE A 59 43.18 -16.45 5.74
N THR A 60 43.78 -17.13 4.76
CA THR A 60 43.91 -16.64 3.37
C THR A 60 42.59 -16.62 2.61
N GLY A 61 41.59 -17.40 3.01
CA GLY A 61 40.35 -17.57 2.28
C GLY A 61 40.39 -18.48 1.05
N GLU A 62 41.57 -19.06 0.73
CA GLU A 62 41.75 -19.87 -0.50
C GLU A 62 41.27 -21.30 -0.37
N ALA A 63 41.32 -21.87 0.83
CA ALA A 63 40.89 -23.23 1.08
C ALA A 63 39.39 -23.43 0.82
N LYS A 64 39.01 -24.60 0.30
CA LYS A 64 37.59 -24.90 -0.04
C LYS A 64 36.64 -24.69 1.14
N HIS A 65 37.04 -25.05 2.35
CA HIS A 65 36.21 -24.87 3.54
C HIS A 65 36.06 -23.41 3.92
N HIS A 66 37.07 -22.52 3.68
CA HIS A 66 36.91 -21.09 3.87
C HIS A 66 35.91 -20.50 2.90
N LYS A 67 35.97 -20.89 1.61
CA LYS A 67 35.03 -20.46 0.59
C LYS A 67 33.59 -20.93 0.87
N ALA A 68 33.44 -22.11 1.46
CA ALA A 68 32.15 -22.68 1.83
C ALA A 68 31.40 -21.80 2.85
N TRP A 69 32.12 -21.18 3.82
CA TRP A 69 31.53 -20.27 4.80
C TRP A 69 30.87 -19.02 4.17
N VAL A 70 31.33 -18.61 3.00
CA VAL A 70 30.75 -17.50 2.23
C VAL A 70 29.68 -18.01 1.25
N ALA A 71 29.98 -19.13 0.56
CA ALA A 71 29.13 -19.64 -0.52
C ALA A 71 27.79 -20.18 -0.01
N TYR A 72 27.76 -20.96 1.09
CA TYR A 72 26.49 -21.52 1.57
C TYR A 72 25.48 -20.47 2.05
N PRO A 73 25.85 -19.50 2.90
CA PRO A 73 24.92 -18.44 3.24
C PRO A 73 24.40 -17.69 2.01
N HIS A 74 25.27 -17.40 1.04
CA HIS A 74 24.87 -16.73 -0.20
C HIS A 74 23.82 -17.52 -0.99
N TYR A 75 24.03 -18.83 -1.19
CA TYR A 75 23.05 -19.67 -1.88
C TYR A 75 21.74 -19.81 -1.11
N LEU A 76 21.80 -19.87 0.24
CA LEU A 76 20.59 -19.92 1.05
C LEU A 76 19.78 -18.62 0.97
N VAL A 77 20.45 -17.46 0.98
CA VAL A 77 19.79 -16.16 0.77
C VAL A 77 19.17 -16.11 -0.63
N LEU A 78 19.89 -16.56 -1.67
CA LEU A 78 19.35 -16.61 -3.03
C LEU A 78 18.05 -17.43 -3.14
N VAL A 79 17.95 -18.54 -2.40
CA VAL A 79 16.68 -19.30 -2.34
C VAL A 79 15.56 -18.48 -1.70
N CYS A 80 15.87 -17.74 -0.61
CA CYS A 80 14.89 -16.84 0.02
C CYS A 80 14.44 -15.72 -0.93
N ASP A 81 15.38 -15.14 -1.69
CA ASP A 81 15.07 -14.08 -2.68
C ASP A 81 14.14 -14.59 -3.77
N ILE A 82 14.38 -15.80 -4.30
CA ILE A 82 13.51 -16.43 -5.30
C ILE A 82 12.10 -16.62 -4.74
N LEU A 83 11.95 -17.07 -3.49
CA LEU A 83 10.65 -17.24 -2.86
C LEU A 83 9.92 -15.90 -2.69
N ILE A 84 10.63 -14.86 -2.23
CA ILE A 84 10.08 -13.51 -2.07
C ILE A 84 9.64 -12.95 -3.43
N ILE A 85 10.49 -13.03 -4.44
CA ILE A 85 10.19 -12.55 -5.80
C ILE A 85 8.95 -13.26 -6.36
N PHE A 86 8.87 -14.57 -6.24
CA PHE A 86 7.72 -15.34 -6.71
C PHE A 86 6.42 -14.90 -6.02
N ALA A 87 6.44 -14.78 -4.69
CA ALA A 87 5.27 -14.32 -3.92
C ALA A 87 4.88 -12.87 -4.28
N ALA A 88 5.86 -11.97 -4.36
CA ALA A 88 5.62 -10.55 -4.69
C ALA A 88 5.09 -10.37 -6.11
N VAL A 89 5.66 -11.04 -7.11
CA VAL A 89 5.21 -10.97 -8.51
C VAL A 89 3.78 -11.50 -8.64
N ARG A 90 3.44 -12.58 -7.94
CA ARG A 90 2.08 -13.11 -7.95
C ARG A 90 1.06 -12.10 -7.40
N VAL A 91 1.35 -11.47 -6.26
CA VAL A 91 0.46 -10.47 -5.67
C VAL A 91 0.38 -9.23 -6.56
N TRP A 92 1.53 -8.72 -7.02
CA TRP A 92 1.57 -7.59 -7.95
C TRP A 92 0.75 -7.84 -9.21
N TYR A 93 0.88 -9.02 -9.81
CA TYR A 93 0.10 -9.36 -11.01
C TYR A 93 -1.41 -9.33 -10.75
N ASN A 94 -1.86 -9.90 -9.64
CA ASN A 94 -3.27 -9.95 -9.28
C ASN A 94 -3.85 -8.57 -8.91
N VAL A 95 -3.05 -7.70 -8.30
CA VAL A 95 -3.51 -6.38 -7.83
C VAL A 95 -3.38 -5.33 -8.94
N GLU A 96 -2.25 -5.32 -9.68
CA GLU A 96 -1.95 -4.24 -10.61
C GLU A 96 -2.26 -4.56 -12.08
N GLN A 97 -2.20 -5.85 -12.47
CA GLN A 97 -2.34 -6.24 -13.87
C GLN A 97 -3.73 -6.81 -14.21
N VAL A 98 -4.44 -7.35 -13.23
CA VAL A 98 -5.75 -7.96 -13.42
C VAL A 98 -6.79 -7.20 -12.61
N ALA A 99 -7.22 -6.04 -13.15
CA ALA A 99 -8.34 -5.32 -12.55
C ALA A 99 -9.67 -6.07 -12.84
N PRO A 100 -10.49 -6.36 -11.80
CA PRO A 100 -11.83 -6.90 -12.01
C PRO A 100 -12.73 -5.86 -12.70
N PRO A 101 -13.88 -6.26 -13.28
CA PRO A 101 -14.84 -5.30 -13.79
C PRO A 101 -15.26 -4.31 -12.70
N ALA A 102 -15.32 -3.03 -13.04
CA ALA A 102 -15.76 -1.99 -12.14
C ALA A 102 -17.29 -2.00 -11.98
N ASP A 103 -17.77 -1.87 -10.75
CA ASP A 103 -19.15 -1.51 -10.45
C ASP A 103 -19.35 0.00 -10.60
N GLU A 104 -18.31 0.77 -10.25
CA GLU A 104 -18.32 2.24 -10.30
C GLU A 104 -16.90 2.78 -10.53
N THR A 105 -16.79 3.97 -11.13
CA THR A 105 -15.52 4.69 -11.28
C THR A 105 -15.59 6.03 -10.56
N VAL A 106 -14.55 6.36 -9.80
CA VAL A 106 -14.41 7.65 -9.09
C VAL A 106 -13.17 8.38 -9.60
N ARG A 107 -13.18 9.71 -9.59
CA ARG A 107 -11.99 10.49 -9.89
C ARG A 107 -11.38 11.04 -8.61
N VAL A 108 -10.06 10.90 -8.47
CA VAL A 108 -9.28 11.37 -7.32
C VAL A 108 -8.32 12.44 -7.79
N ILE A 109 -8.50 13.66 -7.31
CA ILE A 109 -7.71 14.82 -7.72
C ILE A 109 -6.89 15.31 -6.52
N ALA A 110 -5.58 15.29 -6.68
CA ALA A 110 -4.64 15.83 -5.71
C ALA A 110 -4.25 17.26 -6.06
N GLN A 111 -4.17 18.13 -5.06
CA GLN A 111 -3.59 19.47 -5.18
C GLN A 111 -2.98 19.90 -3.85
N GLN A 112 -2.16 20.95 -3.85
CA GLN A 112 -1.58 21.52 -2.64
C GLN A 112 -2.65 22.34 -1.87
N TRP A 113 -3.19 21.94 -0.74
CA TRP A 113 -2.97 20.68 -0.01
C TRP A 113 -4.32 20.10 0.35
N ALA A 114 -5.00 19.52 -0.60
CA ALA A 114 -6.33 18.93 -0.47
C ALA A 114 -6.54 17.79 -1.47
N TRP A 115 -7.46 16.91 -1.17
CA TRP A 115 -8.00 15.91 -2.06
C TRP A 115 -9.40 16.30 -2.51
N THR A 116 -9.69 16.18 -3.80
CA THR A 116 -11.06 16.27 -4.32
C THR A 116 -11.45 14.93 -4.88
N PHE A 117 -12.57 14.40 -4.42
CA PHE A 117 -13.15 13.15 -4.92
C PHE A 117 -14.38 13.48 -5.74
N VAL A 118 -14.42 13.01 -6.99
CA VAL A 118 -15.57 13.17 -7.87
C VAL A 118 -16.24 11.83 -8.01
N HIS A 119 -17.46 11.72 -7.55
CA HIS A 119 -18.32 10.56 -7.66
C HIS A 119 -19.28 10.74 -8.82
N PRO A 120 -19.62 9.68 -9.55
CA PRO A 120 -20.75 9.72 -10.47
C PRO A 120 -22.03 10.01 -9.68
N GLY A 121 -22.88 10.81 -10.27
CA GLY A 121 -24.20 11.08 -9.72
C GLY A 121 -25.16 9.89 -9.88
N PRO A 122 -26.47 10.14 -9.75
CA PRO A 122 -27.49 9.09 -9.90
C PRO A 122 -27.47 8.35 -11.24
N ASP A 123 -26.88 8.93 -12.28
CA ASP A 123 -26.75 8.29 -13.59
C ASP A 123 -25.61 7.27 -13.67
N GLY A 124 -24.75 7.19 -12.64
CA GLY A 124 -23.62 6.25 -12.54
C GLY A 124 -22.48 6.52 -13.51
N LYS A 125 -22.37 7.74 -14.06
CA LYS A 125 -21.34 8.11 -15.03
C LYS A 125 -20.60 9.36 -14.59
N LEU A 126 -19.30 9.37 -14.75
CA LEU A 126 -18.48 10.59 -14.60
C LEU A 126 -18.61 11.51 -15.82
N ASP A 127 -18.23 12.75 -15.62
CA ASP A 127 -18.27 13.85 -16.61
C ASP A 127 -19.69 14.21 -17.05
N THR A 128 -20.63 14.12 -16.11
CA THR A 128 -22.03 14.52 -16.30
C THR A 128 -22.42 15.66 -15.33
N ALA A 129 -23.57 16.27 -15.58
CA ALA A 129 -23.98 17.45 -14.80
C ALA A 129 -24.38 17.13 -13.34
N ASP A 130 -24.58 15.88 -13.03
CA ASP A 130 -24.97 15.37 -11.71
C ASP A 130 -23.79 14.82 -10.90
N ASP A 131 -22.53 14.94 -11.39
CA ASP A 131 -21.33 14.56 -10.67
C ASP A 131 -21.27 15.24 -9.29
N ILE A 132 -20.88 14.47 -8.29
CA ILE A 132 -20.77 14.92 -6.90
C ILE A 132 -19.28 15.09 -6.55
N ALA A 133 -18.83 16.34 -6.44
CA ALA A 133 -17.45 16.64 -6.06
C ALA A 133 -17.38 17.02 -4.57
N ILE A 134 -16.61 16.27 -3.81
CA ILE A 134 -16.40 16.45 -2.36
C ILE A 134 -14.92 16.51 -2.03
N ASN A 135 -14.57 17.40 -1.10
CA ASN A 135 -13.20 17.52 -0.61
C ASN A 135 -12.99 16.64 0.62
N ASP A 136 -11.84 15.97 0.64
CA ASP A 136 -11.26 15.24 1.77
C ASP A 136 -12.12 14.07 2.30
N GLU A 137 -13.22 13.71 1.63
CA GLU A 137 -14.01 12.53 1.94
C GLU A 137 -14.37 11.75 0.66
N LEU A 138 -13.96 10.47 0.61
CA LEU A 138 -14.30 9.50 -0.44
C LEU A 138 -15.38 8.57 0.08
N HIS A 139 -16.58 8.63 -0.49
CA HIS A 139 -17.71 7.76 -0.12
C HIS A 139 -17.83 6.57 -1.05
N VAL A 140 -17.85 5.37 -0.48
CA VAL A 140 -17.89 4.11 -1.26
C VAL A 140 -18.76 3.06 -0.58
N GLN A 141 -19.37 2.20 -1.35
CA GLN A 141 -20.21 1.12 -0.87
C GLN A 141 -19.39 -0.14 -0.58
N VAL A 142 -19.66 -0.82 0.53
CA VAL A 142 -19.02 -2.09 0.88
C VAL A 142 -19.27 -3.17 -0.19
N ASN A 143 -18.27 -4.00 -0.46
CA ASN A 143 -18.29 -5.11 -1.42
C ASN A 143 -18.50 -4.72 -2.89
N LYS A 144 -18.43 -3.43 -3.24
CA LYS A 144 -18.39 -2.98 -4.64
C LYS A 144 -16.95 -2.75 -5.10
N THR A 145 -16.70 -3.07 -6.36
CA THR A 145 -15.42 -2.81 -7.02
C THR A 145 -15.41 -1.40 -7.60
N TYR A 146 -14.53 -0.58 -7.07
CA TYR A 146 -14.29 0.78 -7.56
C TYR A 146 -13.02 0.81 -8.42
N HIS A 147 -13.15 1.35 -9.64
CA HIS A 147 -11.99 1.87 -10.33
C HIS A 147 -11.80 3.34 -9.97
N TYR A 148 -10.58 3.82 -10.02
CA TYR A 148 -10.31 5.24 -9.83
C TYR A 148 -9.37 5.79 -10.91
N GLU A 149 -9.59 7.06 -11.23
CA GLU A 149 -8.73 7.88 -12.06
C GLU A 149 -8.03 8.88 -11.16
N LEU A 150 -6.72 8.69 -10.95
CA LEU A 150 -5.91 9.51 -10.06
C LEU A 150 -5.08 10.50 -10.86
N GLU A 151 -5.23 11.78 -10.54
CA GLU A 151 -4.49 12.87 -11.18
C GLU A 151 -3.98 13.90 -10.16
N SER A 152 -2.99 14.67 -10.56
CA SER A 152 -2.50 15.82 -9.81
C SER A 152 -2.59 17.09 -10.63
N ARG A 153 -3.03 18.18 -10.00
CA ARG A 153 -3.13 19.52 -10.61
C ARG A 153 -1.83 20.32 -10.57
N ASP A 154 -0.90 19.94 -9.70
CA ASP A 154 0.27 20.79 -9.42
C ASP A 154 1.57 19.99 -9.28
N VAL A 155 1.82 19.31 -8.17
CA VAL A 155 3.06 18.58 -7.88
C VAL A 155 2.80 17.09 -7.69
N LEU A 156 3.85 16.32 -7.45
CA LEU A 156 3.72 14.90 -7.11
C LEU A 156 3.07 14.76 -5.72
N HIS A 157 2.01 13.95 -5.66
CA HIS A 157 1.38 13.46 -4.43
C HIS A 157 1.32 11.93 -4.47
N SER A 158 0.88 11.28 -3.39
CA SER A 158 0.63 9.85 -3.41
C SER A 158 -0.64 9.52 -2.64
N PHE A 159 -1.61 8.97 -3.34
CA PHE A 159 -2.87 8.51 -2.79
C PHE A 159 -2.66 7.19 -2.06
N SER A 160 -2.80 7.20 -0.75
CA SER A 160 -2.60 6.01 0.07
C SER A 160 -3.77 5.78 1.02
N ILE A 161 -4.31 4.56 1.00
CA ILE A 161 -5.29 4.05 1.96
C ILE A 161 -4.65 2.87 2.68
N PRO A 162 -3.99 3.08 3.84
CA PRO A 162 -3.23 2.05 4.52
C PRO A 162 -4.04 0.80 4.88
N SER A 163 -5.31 0.97 5.29
CA SER A 163 -6.21 -0.14 5.60
C SER A 163 -6.60 -0.98 4.38
N PHE A 164 -6.46 -0.43 3.16
CA PHE A 164 -6.66 -1.16 1.91
C PHE A 164 -5.36 -1.71 1.34
N ARG A 165 -4.18 -1.36 1.90
CA ARG A 165 -2.85 -1.64 1.35
C ARG A 165 -2.68 -1.03 -0.06
N LEU A 166 -3.36 0.09 -0.30
CA LEU A 166 -3.34 0.82 -1.56
C LEU A 166 -2.37 2.00 -1.46
N LYS A 167 -1.53 2.17 -2.47
CA LYS A 167 -0.67 3.34 -2.65
C LYS A 167 -0.34 3.55 -4.13
N HIS A 168 -0.80 4.67 -4.70
CA HIS A 168 -0.44 5.09 -6.05
C HIS A 168 -0.05 6.57 -6.09
N ASP A 169 0.96 6.88 -6.89
CA ASP A 169 1.46 8.24 -7.04
C ASP A 169 0.57 9.04 -8.01
N ALA A 170 0.14 10.23 -7.59
CA ALA A 170 -0.56 11.20 -8.41
C ALA A 170 0.48 12.09 -9.11
N ILE A 171 0.72 11.83 -10.40
CA ILE A 171 1.78 12.45 -11.19
C ILE A 171 1.17 13.55 -12.07
N PRO A 172 1.67 14.82 -12.01
CA PRO A 172 1.18 15.88 -12.87
C PRO A 172 1.23 15.52 -14.36
N GLY A 173 0.15 15.80 -15.08
CA GLY A 173 0.03 15.51 -16.51
C GLY A 173 -0.19 14.04 -16.86
N ARG A 174 -0.44 13.17 -15.87
CA ARG A 174 -0.79 11.76 -16.08
C ARG A 174 -2.04 11.40 -15.30
N VAL A 175 -2.88 10.55 -15.90
CA VAL A 175 -3.97 9.87 -15.20
C VAL A 175 -3.48 8.45 -14.86
N ILE A 176 -3.46 8.12 -13.60
CA ILE A 176 -3.10 6.81 -13.08
C ILE A 176 -4.39 6.07 -12.73
N SER A 177 -4.60 4.91 -13.30
CA SER A 177 -5.77 4.07 -13.00
C SER A 177 -5.40 2.98 -12.01
N GLY A 178 -6.33 2.66 -11.13
CA GLY A 178 -6.23 1.54 -10.21
C GLY A 178 -7.62 1.12 -9.76
N TRP A 179 -7.67 0.18 -8.82
CA TRP A 179 -8.93 -0.32 -8.30
C TRP A 179 -8.82 -0.73 -6.84
N PHE A 180 -9.96 -0.80 -6.16
CA PHE A 180 -10.09 -1.40 -4.84
C PHE A 180 -11.51 -1.94 -4.63
N GLN A 181 -11.66 -2.86 -3.70
CA GLN A 181 -12.96 -3.35 -3.24
C GLN A 181 -12.94 -3.40 -1.71
N PRO A 182 -13.67 -2.48 -1.04
CA PRO A 182 -13.75 -2.46 0.41
C PRO A 182 -14.57 -3.65 0.92
N THR A 183 -14.14 -4.24 2.03
CA THR A 183 -14.77 -5.45 2.60
C THR A 183 -15.47 -5.20 3.94
N LYS A 184 -15.27 -4.03 4.55
CA LYS A 184 -15.80 -3.71 5.89
C LYS A 184 -16.33 -2.27 5.89
N VAL A 185 -17.56 -2.10 6.37
CA VAL A 185 -18.12 -0.78 6.68
C VAL A 185 -17.28 -0.09 7.75
N GLY A 186 -17.03 1.21 7.59
CA GLY A 186 -16.22 2.00 8.52
C GLY A 186 -15.62 3.23 7.88
N VAL A 187 -14.85 3.96 8.66
CA VAL A 187 -14.12 5.15 8.20
C VAL A 187 -12.63 4.86 8.33
N TYR A 188 -11.89 5.03 7.25
CA TYR A 188 -10.46 4.76 7.18
C TYR A 188 -9.70 5.97 6.68
N ASP A 189 -8.43 6.08 7.08
CA ASP A 189 -7.60 7.23 6.70
C ASP A 189 -7.11 7.13 5.26
N ILE A 190 -7.12 8.27 4.58
CA ILE A 190 -6.42 8.54 3.33
C ILE A 190 -5.25 9.48 3.65
N GLN A 191 -4.07 9.16 3.17
CA GLN A 191 -2.84 9.90 3.45
C GLN A 191 -2.15 10.29 2.14
N CYS A 192 -1.53 11.46 2.12
CA CYS A 192 -0.53 11.76 1.11
C CYS A 192 0.78 11.07 1.52
N ALA A 193 1.27 10.14 0.70
CA ALA A 193 2.45 9.34 1.00
C ALA A 193 3.70 9.75 0.20
N GLU A 194 3.69 10.96 -0.42
CA GLU A 194 4.82 11.55 -1.13
C GLU A 194 4.94 13.04 -0.80
N ILE A 195 6.16 13.53 -0.53
CA ILE A 195 6.41 14.92 -0.12
C ILE A 195 5.97 15.89 -1.22
N CYS A 196 4.89 16.62 -0.96
CA CYS A 196 4.26 17.54 -1.89
C CYS A 196 4.40 19.03 -1.48
N GLY A 197 5.23 19.35 -0.50
CA GLY A 197 5.48 20.71 -0.03
C GLY A 197 5.22 20.89 1.46
N ILE A 198 5.16 22.15 1.92
CA ILE A 198 5.09 22.50 3.35
C ILE A 198 3.81 21.99 4.05
N GLY A 199 2.72 21.86 3.31
CA GLY A 199 1.44 21.35 3.81
C GLY A 199 1.25 19.84 3.67
N HIS A 200 2.30 19.08 3.32
CA HIS A 200 2.21 17.63 3.10
C HIS A 200 1.52 16.87 4.25
N ALA A 201 1.86 17.16 5.49
CA ALA A 201 1.26 16.54 6.66
C ALA A 201 -0.15 17.08 7.01
N LEU A 202 -0.62 18.10 6.30
CA LEU A 202 -1.88 18.80 6.57
C LEU A 202 -2.97 18.52 5.51
N MET A 203 -2.77 17.49 4.65
CA MET A 203 -3.75 17.05 3.66
C MET A 203 -4.22 15.59 3.89
N PRO A 204 -4.70 15.27 5.10
CA PRO A 204 -5.38 14.00 5.31
C PRO A 204 -6.75 14.03 4.65
N ALA A 205 -7.24 12.85 4.26
CA ALA A 205 -8.62 12.65 3.84
C ALA A 205 -9.15 11.35 4.47
N ARG A 206 -10.41 11.01 4.21
CA ARG A 206 -11.04 9.79 4.71
C ARG A 206 -11.75 9.04 3.60
N VAL A 207 -11.73 7.74 3.66
CA VAL A 207 -12.67 6.89 2.92
C VAL A 207 -13.75 6.41 3.88
N VAL A 208 -14.99 6.73 3.54
CA VAL A 208 -16.20 6.33 4.26
C VAL A 208 -16.80 5.15 3.50
N VAL A 209 -16.66 3.95 4.07
CA VAL A 209 -17.25 2.74 3.51
C VAL A 209 -18.62 2.54 4.12
N GLU A 210 -19.65 2.60 3.30
CA GLU A 210 -21.04 2.62 3.67
C GLU A 210 -21.75 1.31 3.32
N SER A 211 -22.85 1.02 3.99
CA SER A 211 -23.81 0.03 3.53
C SER A 211 -24.54 0.52 2.27
N ASP A 212 -25.20 -0.40 1.55
CA ASP A 212 -25.98 -0.08 0.34
C ASP A 212 -26.99 1.05 0.57
N ALA A 213 -27.73 0.97 1.69
CA ALA A 213 -28.77 1.94 1.99
C ALA A 213 -28.21 3.32 2.35
N GLU A 214 -27.10 3.37 3.09
CA GLU A 214 -26.42 4.61 3.47
C GLU A 214 -25.82 5.29 2.25
N HIS A 215 -25.16 4.53 1.37
CA HIS A 215 -24.56 5.08 0.17
C HIS A 215 -25.59 5.65 -0.80
N VAL A 216 -26.70 4.95 -1.05
CA VAL A 216 -27.82 5.46 -1.86
C VAL A 216 -28.42 6.70 -1.27
N ALA A 217 -28.58 6.77 0.05
CA ALA A 217 -29.08 7.95 0.73
C ALA A 217 -28.10 9.14 0.59
N TRP A 218 -26.80 8.88 0.72
CA TRP A 218 -25.74 9.86 0.54
C TRP A 218 -25.73 10.45 -0.88
N VAL A 219 -25.73 9.60 -1.93
CA VAL A 219 -25.79 10.03 -3.34
C VAL A 219 -27.01 10.91 -3.59
N ASN A 220 -28.19 10.48 -3.15
CA ASN A 220 -29.45 11.25 -3.34
C ASN A 220 -29.44 12.59 -2.62
N ALA A 221 -28.79 12.69 -1.47
CA ALA A 221 -28.67 13.94 -0.72
C ALA A 221 -27.77 14.95 -1.43
N HIS A 222 -26.64 14.49 -1.99
CA HIS A 222 -25.63 15.36 -2.61
C HIS A 222 -25.96 15.71 -4.07
N ALA A 223 -26.59 14.82 -4.82
CA ALA A 223 -27.07 15.10 -6.17
C ALA A 223 -28.05 16.29 -6.21
N LYS A 224 -28.91 16.42 -5.21
CA LYS A 224 -29.85 17.57 -5.10
C LYS A 224 -29.14 18.89 -4.85
N THR A 225 -28.01 18.86 -4.16
CA THR A 225 -27.23 20.06 -3.84
C THR A 225 -26.42 20.54 -5.04
N SER A 226 -25.85 19.62 -5.86
CA SER A 226 -25.09 19.97 -7.06
C SER A 226 -25.96 20.64 -8.13
N VAL A 227 -27.18 20.16 -8.33
CA VAL A 227 -28.15 20.78 -9.26
C VAL A 227 -28.59 22.17 -8.78
N ALA A 228 -28.71 22.39 -7.47
CA ALA A 228 -29.06 23.69 -6.92
C ALA A 228 -27.93 24.74 -7.03
N ALA A 229 -26.69 24.30 -7.00
CA ALA A 229 -25.51 25.16 -7.18
C ALA A 229 -25.25 25.55 -8.65
N ALA A 230 -25.81 24.83 -9.60
CA ALA A 230 -25.75 25.08 -11.04
C ALA A 230 -26.94 25.92 -11.59
N GLY A 231 -27.74 26.49 -10.74
CA GLY A 231 -28.86 27.38 -11.10
C GLY A 231 -28.42 28.67 -11.81
N PRO A 232 -29.29 29.25 -12.64
CA PRO A 232 -28.98 30.17 -13.73
C PRO A 232 -28.21 31.41 -13.36
#